data_1cbcacb7f63a4b9388ad43a9cea8647d
#
_entry.id   1cbcacb7f63a4b9388ad43a9cea8647d
#
_cell.length_a   1.000
_cell.length_b   1.000
_cell.length_c   1.000
_cell.angle_alpha   90.00
_cell.angle_beta   90.00
_cell.angle_gamma   90.00
#
_symmetry.space_group_name_H-M   'P 1'
#
loop_
_entity.id
_entity.type
_entity.pdbx_description
1 polymer ?
#
loop_
_entity_poly.entity_id
_entity_poly.type
_entity_poly.pdbx_seq_one_letter_code
_entity_poly.pdbx_strand_id
1 'polypeptide(L)'
;MPHITLDHISYAHLGEPPLFTDLSAVFSAPLTGLIGDNGTGKTTLFRLILGEIKPSQGTISTPPRIAHLPQDLGLSEHQHLADIFGITKILRALDALESGDYSPSLYDTIGDAWDIEERTFATLAEYGFSPALTTDAADPHDIRNLLMRPLSPFSGGQTVTA
;
A
#
# COMPACT_ATOMS: atom_id res chain seq x y z
N MET A 1 9.42 20.45 -11.17
CA MET A 1 9.45 19.32 -10.23
C MET A 1 8.09 19.20 -9.57
N PRO A 2 7.58 18.01 -9.26
CA PRO A 2 6.33 17.89 -8.53
C PRO A 2 6.49 18.54 -7.14
N HIS A 3 5.52 19.35 -6.75
CA HIS A 3 5.49 20.03 -5.45
C HIS A 3 4.05 20.04 -4.93
N ILE A 4 3.91 20.11 -3.61
CA ILE A 4 2.64 20.27 -2.94
C ILE A 4 2.60 21.71 -2.40
N THR A 5 1.54 22.43 -2.71
CA THR A 5 1.34 23.80 -2.23
C THR A 5 0.05 23.86 -1.41
N LEU A 6 0.16 24.41 -0.22
CA LEU A 6 -0.94 24.81 0.64
C LEU A 6 -1.05 26.33 0.55
N ASP A 7 -2.22 26.84 0.23
CA ASP A 7 -2.46 28.27 0.05
C ASP A 7 -3.60 28.72 0.95
N HIS A 8 -3.28 29.42 2.03
CA HIS A 8 -4.22 29.99 3.02
C HIS A 8 -5.24 28.98 3.54
N ILE A 9 -4.84 27.71 3.79
CA ILE A 9 -5.78 26.69 4.24
C ILE A 9 -6.18 26.90 5.69
N SER A 10 -7.49 26.75 5.96
CA SER A 10 -8.04 26.66 7.29
C SER A 10 -8.86 25.37 7.40
N TYR A 11 -8.83 24.76 8.57
CA TYR A 11 -9.58 23.53 8.83
C TYR A 11 -9.93 23.39 10.32
N ALA A 12 -11.15 22.96 10.60
CA ALA A 12 -11.62 22.54 11.91
C ALA A 12 -12.43 21.24 11.79
N HIS A 13 -12.36 20.39 12.79
CA HIS A 13 -13.33 19.31 12.92
C HIS A 13 -14.68 19.85 13.37
N LEU A 14 -15.75 19.16 13.03
CA LEU A 14 -17.10 19.62 13.36
C LEU A 14 -17.27 19.77 14.89
N GLY A 15 -17.58 21.00 15.32
CA GLY A 15 -17.75 21.31 16.73
C GLY A 15 -16.46 21.53 17.54
N GLU A 16 -15.30 21.53 16.88
CA GLU A 16 -14.00 21.75 17.53
C GLU A 16 -13.39 23.10 17.13
N PRO A 17 -12.44 23.64 17.93
CA PRO A 17 -11.68 24.82 17.54
C PRO A 17 -10.87 24.57 16.27
N PRO A 18 -10.50 25.63 15.53
CA PRO A 18 -9.69 25.50 14.33
C PRO A 18 -8.37 24.75 14.61
N LEU A 19 -8.11 23.71 13.82
CA LEU A 19 -6.85 22.98 13.87
C LEU A 19 -5.76 23.69 13.06
N PHE A 20 -6.15 24.25 11.91
CA PHE A 20 -5.31 25.11 11.08
C PHE A 20 -6.04 26.41 10.79
N THR A 21 -5.30 27.52 10.84
CA THR A 21 -5.80 28.84 10.49
C THR A 21 -4.77 29.50 9.58
N ASP A 22 -5.19 29.82 8.35
CA ASP A 22 -4.38 30.55 7.36
C ASP A 22 -3.00 29.91 7.10
N LEU A 23 -2.94 28.58 7.04
CA LEU A 23 -1.69 27.85 6.84
C LEU A 23 -1.29 27.87 5.37
N SER A 24 -0.10 28.42 5.10
CA SER A 24 0.50 28.40 3.76
C SER A 24 1.87 27.73 3.80
N ALA A 25 2.12 26.80 2.88
CA ALA A 25 3.38 26.06 2.79
C ALA A 25 3.62 25.52 1.38
N VAL A 26 4.90 25.35 1.01
CA VAL A 26 5.29 24.69 -0.23
C VAL A 26 6.29 23.58 0.08
N PHE A 27 5.95 22.35 -0.33
CA PHE A 27 6.82 21.19 -0.19
C PHE A 27 7.42 20.86 -1.56
N SER A 28 8.63 21.33 -1.81
CA SER A 28 9.35 21.17 -3.08
C SER A 28 10.67 20.41 -2.92
N ALA A 29 11.11 20.17 -1.69
CA ALA A 29 12.33 19.42 -1.40
C ALA A 29 12.14 17.92 -1.66
N PRO A 30 13.20 17.19 -2.05
CA PRO A 30 13.14 15.75 -2.27
C PRO A 30 12.70 14.95 -1.03
N LEU A 31 13.01 15.48 0.16
CA LEU A 31 12.63 14.92 1.44
C LEU A 31 12.23 16.06 2.38
N THR A 32 11.07 15.95 3.00
CA THR A 32 10.57 16.92 3.97
C THR A 32 10.05 16.18 5.20
N GLY A 33 10.54 16.56 6.39
CA GLY A 33 10.05 16.04 7.67
C GLY A 33 8.96 16.95 8.26
N LEU A 34 7.83 16.34 8.68
CA LEU A 34 6.78 17.02 9.43
C LEU A 34 6.88 16.63 10.90
N ILE A 35 7.25 17.57 11.76
CA ILE A 35 7.50 17.34 13.19
C ILE A 35 6.45 18.08 14.02
N GLY A 36 6.06 17.53 15.14
CA GLY A 36 5.11 18.11 16.10
C GLY A 36 4.59 17.07 17.08
N ASP A 37 4.02 17.53 18.19
CA ASP A 37 3.43 16.70 19.23
C ASP A 37 2.23 15.90 18.73
N ASN A 38 1.80 14.90 19.51
CA ASN A 38 0.57 14.16 19.20
C ASN A 38 -0.64 15.10 19.30
N GLY A 39 -1.56 14.98 18.34
CA GLY A 39 -2.74 15.84 18.27
C GLY A 39 -2.57 17.17 17.52
N THR A 40 -1.35 17.53 17.08
CA THR A 40 -1.12 18.79 16.34
C THR A 40 -1.66 18.79 14.91
N GLY A 41 -2.31 17.73 14.47
CA GLY A 41 -2.97 17.66 13.15
C GLY A 41 -2.10 17.13 12.01
N LYS A 42 -0.95 16.49 12.28
CA LYS A 42 -0.09 15.92 11.23
C LYS A 42 -0.85 14.97 10.30
N THR A 43 -1.60 14.03 10.86
CA THR A 43 -2.42 13.08 10.08
C THR A 43 -3.55 13.81 9.33
N THR A 44 -4.17 14.81 9.94
CA THR A 44 -5.20 15.63 9.31
C THR A 44 -4.63 16.40 8.10
N LEU A 45 -3.41 16.91 8.22
CA LEU A 45 -2.72 17.57 7.10
C LEU A 45 -2.47 16.62 5.94
N PHE A 46 -2.04 15.39 6.19
CA PHE A 46 -1.90 14.37 5.15
C PHE A 46 -3.24 14.06 4.48
N ARG A 47 -4.32 13.91 5.25
CA ARG A 47 -5.67 13.67 4.70
C ARG A 47 -6.19 14.81 3.83
N LEU A 48 -5.87 16.06 4.19
CA LEU A 48 -6.14 17.25 3.37
C LEU A 48 -5.33 17.21 2.05
N ILE A 49 -4.04 16.89 2.11
CA ILE A 49 -3.16 16.77 0.93
C ILE A 49 -3.63 15.65 -0.01
N LEU A 50 -4.09 14.53 0.55
CA LEU A 50 -4.63 13.39 -0.21
C LEU A 50 -6.03 13.67 -0.80
N GLY A 51 -6.68 14.76 -0.37
CA GLY A 51 -8.04 15.09 -0.79
C GLY A 51 -9.14 14.24 -0.15
N GLU A 52 -8.81 13.46 0.89
CA GLU A 52 -9.78 12.67 1.67
C GLU A 52 -10.76 13.56 2.45
N ILE A 53 -10.27 14.71 2.89
CA ILE A 53 -11.07 15.77 3.52
C ILE A 53 -10.76 17.10 2.83
N LYS A 54 -11.70 18.03 2.88
CA LYS A 54 -11.55 19.34 2.25
C LYS A 54 -11.26 20.42 3.29
N PRO A 55 -10.36 21.37 3.00
CA PRO A 55 -10.18 22.53 3.86
C PRO A 55 -11.47 23.36 3.87
N SER A 56 -11.74 24.07 4.97
CA SER A 56 -12.85 25.02 5.09
C SER A 56 -12.60 26.30 4.30
N GLN A 57 -11.33 26.68 4.15
CA GLN A 57 -10.86 27.82 3.35
C GLN A 57 -9.51 27.51 2.72
N GLY A 58 -9.17 28.23 1.65
CA GLY A 58 -7.92 28.08 0.94
C GLY A 58 -7.93 26.95 -0.09
N THR A 59 -6.76 26.69 -0.69
CA THR A 59 -6.60 25.67 -1.73
C THR A 59 -5.36 24.83 -1.52
N ILE A 60 -5.42 23.58 -1.99
CA ILE A 60 -4.29 22.64 -1.98
C ILE A 60 -4.04 22.21 -3.42
N SER A 61 -2.82 22.41 -3.88
CA SER A 61 -2.35 21.95 -5.18
C SER A 61 -1.38 20.79 -5.00
N THR A 62 -1.63 19.69 -5.69
CA THR A 62 -0.84 18.47 -5.59
C THR A 62 -0.48 17.93 -6.96
N PRO A 63 0.58 17.12 -7.08
CA PRO A 63 0.85 16.38 -8.30
C PRO A 63 -0.33 15.44 -8.65
N PRO A 64 -0.49 15.09 -9.94
CA PRO A 64 -1.60 14.23 -10.38
C PRO A 64 -1.52 12.79 -9.83
N ARG A 65 -0.36 12.38 -9.32
CA ARG A 65 -0.15 11.06 -8.70
C ARG A 65 0.55 11.25 -7.37
N ILE A 66 -0.11 10.83 -6.29
CA ILE A 66 0.42 10.78 -4.93
C ILE A 66 0.27 9.35 -4.44
N ALA A 67 1.35 8.81 -3.86
CA ALA A 67 1.28 7.58 -3.07
C ALA A 67 1.29 7.94 -1.58
N HIS A 68 0.53 7.22 -0.80
CA HIS A 68 0.46 7.36 0.65
C HIS A 68 0.72 6.02 1.32
N LEU A 69 1.69 6.01 2.24
CA LEU A 69 1.92 4.88 3.12
C LEU A 69 1.35 5.24 4.49
N PRO A 70 0.21 4.67 4.90
CA PRO A 70 -0.39 4.96 6.21
C PRO A 70 0.47 4.36 7.34
N GLN A 71 0.37 4.93 8.53
CA GLN A 71 1.05 4.43 9.73
C GLN A 71 0.52 3.04 10.13
N ASP A 72 -0.78 2.83 9.96
CA ASP A 72 -1.44 1.55 10.11
C ASP A 72 -1.92 1.11 8.72
N LEU A 73 -1.33 0.05 8.23
CA LEU A 73 -1.68 -0.54 6.93
C LEU A 73 -3.03 -1.26 6.97
N GLY A 74 -3.65 -1.38 8.15
CA GLY A 74 -4.88 -2.16 8.34
C GLY A 74 -4.70 -3.65 8.05
N LEU A 75 -3.44 -4.12 8.02
CA LEU A 75 -3.14 -5.51 7.74
C LEU A 75 -3.51 -6.35 8.96
N SER A 76 -4.41 -7.29 8.79
CA SER A 76 -4.74 -8.26 9.82
C SER A 76 -3.72 -9.40 9.83
N GLU A 77 -3.52 -10.01 11.01
CA GLU A 77 -2.64 -11.17 11.17
C GLU A 77 -3.06 -12.36 10.30
N HIS A 78 -4.29 -12.36 9.81
CA HIS A 78 -4.86 -13.41 8.95
C HIS A 78 -4.72 -13.12 7.45
N GLN A 79 -4.27 -11.91 7.07
CA GLN A 79 -4.01 -11.60 5.66
C GLN A 79 -2.71 -12.25 5.19
N HIS A 80 -2.68 -12.59 3.90
CA HIS A 80 -1.54 -13.17 3.22
C HIS A 80 -0.87 -12.11 2.34
N LEU A 81 0.38 -12.32 1.96
CA LEU A 81 1.04 -11.46 0.96
C LEU A 81 0.22 -11.37 -0.33
N ALA A 82 -0.37 -12.48 -0.76
CA ALA A 82 -1.24 -12.53 -1.93
C ALA A 82 -2.45 -11.59 -1.84
N ASP A 83 -2.97 -11.33 -0.63
CA ASP A 83 -4.11 -10.42 -0.43
C ASP A 83 -3.68 -8.97 -0.65
N ILE A 84 -2.47 -8.59 -0.20
CA ILE A 84 -1.91 -7.26 -0.43
C ILE A 84 -1.76 -6.97 -1.92
N PHE A 85 -1.26 -7.94 -2.69
CA PHE A 85 -1.08 -7.82 -4.14
C PHE A 85 -2.38 -8.00 -4.92
N GLY A 86 -3.48 -8.38 -4.27
CA GLY A 86 -4.77 -8.63 -4.91
C GLY A 86 -4.80 -9.88 -5.81
N ILE A 87 -3.86 -10.81 -5.64
CA ILE A 87 -3.68 -11.99 -6.49
C ILE A 87 -4.20 -13.29 -5.88
N THR A 88 -4.73 -13.26 -4.66
CA THR A 88 -5.20 -14.45 -3.93
C THR A 88 -6.18 -15.31 -4.74
N LYS A 89 -7.10 -14.67 -5.49
CA LYS A 89 -8.08 -15.40 -6.30
C LYS A 89 -7.41 -16.16 -7.44
N ILE A 90 -6.39 -15.56 -8.06
CA ILE A 90 -5.65 -16.16 -9.18
C ILE A 90 -4.85 -17.35 -8.65
N LEU A 91 -4.13 -17.18 -7.52
CA LEU A 91 -3.35 -18.28 -6.93
C LEU A 91 -4.24 -19.47 -6.53
N ARG A 92 -5.42 -19.21 -5.97
CA ARG A 92 -6.39 -20.27 -5.65
C ARG A 92 -6.94 -20.96 -6.89
N ALA A 93 -7.13 -20.21 -7.99
CA ALA A 93 -7.59 -20.81 -9.25
C ALA A 93 -6.50 -21.70 -9.88
N LEU A 94 -5.24 -21.30 -9.81
CA LEU A 94 -4.10 -22.12 -10.24
C LEU A 94 -4.00 -23.41 -9.42
N ASP A 95 -4.10 -23.30 -8.09
CA ASP A 95 -4.09 -24.45 -7.17
C ASP A 95 -5.24 -25.43 -7.44
N ALA A 96 -6.45 -24.93 -7.71
CA ALA A 96 -7.60 -25.74 -8.05
C ALA A 96 -7.39 -26.50 -9.37
N LEU A 97 -6.83 -25.86 -10.41
CA LEU A 97 -6.48 -26.52 -11.68
C LEU A 97 -5.46 -27.63 -11.49
N GLU A 98 -4.41 -27.39 -10.70
CA GLU A 98 -3.39 -28.41 -10.38
C GLU A 98 -3.98 -29.57 -9.59
N SER A 99 -4.99 -29.29 -8.76
CA SER A 99 -5.74 -30.31 -8.01
C SER A 99 -6.74 -31.08 -8.86
N GLY A 100 -6.88 -30.74 -10.15
CA GLY A 100 -7.73 -31.47 -11.11
C GLY A 100 -9.13 -30.87 -11.29
N ASP A 101 -9.42 -29.68 -10.81
CA ASP A 101 -10.64 -28.93 -11.12
C ASP A 101 -10.43 -28.12 -12.42
N TYR A 102 -11.13 -28.48 -13.48
CA TYR A 102 -11.05 -27.82 -14.79
C TYR A 102 -12.28 -26.97 -15.10
N SER A 103 -12.91 -26.41 -14.09
CA SER A 103 -14.08 -25.53 -14.25
C SER A 103 -13.74 -24.31 -15.11
N PRO A 104 -14.57 -23.95 -16.11
CA PRO A 104 -14.30 -22.80 -16.99
C PRO A 104 -14.08 -21.48 -16.26
N SER A 105 -14.75 -21.27 -15.14
CA SER A 105 -14.61 -20.06 -14.31
C SER A 105 -13.19 -19.84 -13.74
N LEU A 106 -12.39 -20.90 -13.62
CA LEU A 106 -11.00 -20.82 -13.17
C LEU A 106 -10.14 -20.15 -14.26
N TYR A 107 -10.34 -20.56 -15.52
CA TYR A 107 -9.65 -19.95 -16.65
C TYR A 107 -10.01 -18.47 -16.81
N ASP A 108 -11.29 -18.11 -16.62
CA ASP A 108 -11.73 -16.72 -16.62
C ASP A 108 -11.07 -15.89 -15.47
N THR A 109 -10.88 -16.52 -14.31
CA THR A 109 -10.24 -15.90 -13.15
C THR A 109 -8.75 -15.66 -13.36
N ILE A 110 -8.07 -16.61 -14.00
CA ILE A 110 -6.63 -16.51 -14.28
C ILE A 110 -6.38 -15.55 -15.45
N GLY A 111 -7.20 -15.60 -16.50
CA GLY A 111 -7.04 -14.77 -17.68
C GLY A 111 -5.63 -14.91 -18.27
N ASP A 112 -4.92 -13.79 -18.39
CA ASP A 112 -3.54 -13.74 -18.92
C ASP A 112 -2.47 -13.86 -17.82
N ALA A 113 -2.86 -14.11 -16.57
CA ALA A 113 -1.95 -14.06 -15.41
C ALA A 113 -1.34 -15.43 -15.04
N TRP A 114 -1.04 -16.26 -16.01
CA TRP A 114 -0.45 -17.60 -15.81
C TRP A 114 0.94 -17.57 -15.18
N ASP A 115 1.68 -16.49 -15.39
CA ASP A 115 3.03 -16.22 -14.88
C ASP A 115 3.04 -15.38 -13.60
N ILE A 116 1.89 -15.24 -12.93
CA ILE A 116 1.73 -14.30 -11.80
C ILE A 116 2.68 -14.60 -10.65
N GLU A 117 2.97 -15.86 -10.38
CA GLU A 117 3.84 -16.30 -9.31
C GLU A 117 5.29 -15.85 -9.55
N GLU A 118 5.82 -16.19 -10.73
CA GLU A 118 7.19 -15.83 -11.12
C GLU A 118 7.37 -14.31 -11.22
N ARG A 119 6.39 -13.63 -11.81
CA ARG A 119 6.43 -12.17 -11.95
C ARG A 119 6.36 -11.46 -10.61
N THR A 120 5.51 -11.92 -9.70
CA THR A 120 5.42 -11.36 -8.35
C THR A 120 6.70 -11.61 -7.58
N PHE A 121 7.26 -12.82 -7.67
CA PHE A 121 8.52 -13.16 -7.05
C PHE A 121 9.69 -12.31 -7.58
N ALA A 122 9.81 -12.16 -8.88
CA ALA A 122 10.84 -11.34 -9.51
C ALA A 122 10.76 -9.88 -9.03
N THR A 123 9.54 -9.34 -8.93
CA THR A 123 9.30 -7.99 -8.42
C THR A 123 9.72 -7.87 -6.95
N LEU A 124 9.34 -8.82 -6.10
CA LEU A 124 9.74 -8.83 -4.69
C LEU A 124 11.26 -8.87 -4.53
N ALA A 125 11.94 -9.69 -5.33
CA ALA A 125 13.40 -9.80 -5.31
C ALA A 125 14.08 -8.48 -5.73
N GLU A 126 13.53 -7.77 -6.72
CA GLU A 126 14.01 -6.46 -7.16
C GLU A 126 13.96 -5.41 -6.04
N TYR A 127 12.93 -5.46 -5.19
CA TYR A 127 12.79 -4.59 -4.02
C TYR A 127 13.55 -5.08 -2.78
N GLY A 128 14.41 -6.10 -2.93
CA GLY A 128 15.22 -6.62 -1.83
C GLY A 128 14.44 -7.47 -0.83
N PHE A 129 13.20 -7.82 -1.17
CA PHE A 129 12.43 -8.77 -0.40
C PHE A 129 12.96 -10.19 -0.70
N SER A 130 13.96 -10.59 0.07
CA SER A 130 14.52 -11.95 0.05
C SER A 130 14.24 -12.65 1.39
N PRO A 131 12.97 -12.96 1.72
CA PRO A 131 12.69 -13.64 2.96
C PRO A 131 13.10 -15.07 2.82
N ALA A 132 14.25 -15.43 3.34
CA ALA A 132 14.62 -16.84 3.52
C ALA A 132 14.29 -17.79 2.33
N LEU A 133 14.27 -17.25 1.11
CA LEU A 133 14.30 -18.01 -0.14
C LEU A 133 15.72 -18.54 -0.33
N THR A 134 16.32 -18.97 0.78
CA THR A 134 17.62 -19.62 0.88
C THR A 134 17.53 -21.10 0.53
N THR A 135 16.40 -21.54 0.03
CA THR A 135 16.34 -22.79 -0.73
C THR A 135 16.43 -22.43 -2.20
N ASP A 136 17.02 -23.29 -3.00
CA ASP A 136 17.08 -23.24 -4.48
C ASP A 136 15.67 -23.14 -5.12
N ALA A 137 14.88 -22.15 -4.68
CA ALA A 137 13.47 -21.99 -4.94
C ALA A 137 13.24 -21.45 -6.34
N ALA A 138 13.40 -22.36 -7.29
CA ALA A 138 12.84 -22.23 -8.62
C ALA A 138 11.52 -23.04 -8.74
N ASP A 139 11.00 -23.57 -7.63
CA ASP A 139 9.75 -24.32 -7.66
C ASP A 139 8.56 -23.33 -7.49
N PRO A 140 7.63 -23.27 -8.45
CA PRO A 140 6.42 -22.46 -8.36
C PRO A 140 5.61 -22.74 -7.07
N HIS A 141 5.59 -23.97 -6.57
CA HIS A 141 4.92 -24.31 -5.31
C HIS A 141 5.54 -23.60 -4.10
N ASP A 142 6.84 -23.40 -4.06
CA ASP A 142 7.49 -22.69 -2.97
C ASP A 142 7.15 -21.19 -2.98
N ILE A 143 7.03 -20.61 -4.17
CA ILE A 143 6.61 -19.22 -4.35
C ILE A 143 5.15 -19.05 -3.89
N ARG A 144 4.25 -19.92 -4.32
CA ARG A 144 2.84 -19.92 -3.91
C ARG A 144 2.70 -20.04 -2.40
N ASN A 145 3.41 -20.99 -1.79
CA ASN A 145 3.43 -21.18 -0.35
C ASN A 145 3.89 -19.91 0.39
N LEU A 146 4.90 -19.21 -0.12
CA LEU A 146 5.36 -17.95 0.43
C LEU A 146 4.27 -16.87 0.34
N LEU A 147 3.66 -16.69 -0.82
CA LEU A 147 2.63 -15.68 -1.06
C LEU A 147 1.37 -15.93 -0.23
N MET A 148 1.06 -17.21 0.07
CA MET A 148 -0.07 -17.63 0.89
C MET A 148 0.28 -17.75 2.38
N ARG A 149 1.47 -17.30 2.82
CA ARG A 149 1.79 -17.26 4.26
C ARG A 149 1.07 -16.08 4.93
N PRO A 150 0.57 -16.29 6.17
CA PRO A 150 0.05 -15.19 6.99
C PRO A 150 1.12 -14.13 7.24
N LEU A 151 0.71 -12.87 7.36
CA LEU A 151 1.63 -11.74 7.60
C LEU A 151 2.23 -11.72 8.99
N SER A 152 1.60 -12.36 9.97
CA SER A 152 2.06 -12.39 11.37
C SER A 152 3.51 -12.80 11.60
N PRO A 153 4.12 -13.69 10.78
CA PRO A 153 5.53 -14.06 10.94
C PRO A 153 6.52 -13.03 10.37
N PHE A 154 6.03 -12.06 9.58
CA PHE A 154 6.91 -11.06 8.98
C PHE A 154 7.24 -9.94 9.97
N SER A 155 8.48 -9.47 9.98
CA SER A 155 8.84 -8.29 10.75
C SER A 155 8.12 -7.05 10.22
N GLY A 156 7.89 -6.05 11.07
CA GLY A 156 7.24 -4.81 10.65
C GLY A 156 7.91 -4.15 9.43
N GLY A 157 9.25 -4.23 9.33
CA GLY A 157 9.98 -3.73 8.16
C GLY A 157 9.71 -4.52 6.90
N GLN A 158 9.59 -5.84 6.97
CA GLN A 158 9.25 -6.70 5.83
C GLN A 158 7.82 -6.47 5.36
N THR A 159 6.89 -6.22 6.29
CA THR A 159 5.49 -5.92 5.96
C THR A 159 5.34 -4.59 5.23
N VAL A 160 6.16 -3.59 5.57
CA VAL A 160 6.13 -2.27 4.92
C VAL A 160 6.77 -2.31 3.53
N THR A 161 7.69 -3.24 3.28
CA THR A 161 8.38 -3.35 1.99
C THR A 161 7.59 -4.18 0.97
N ALA A 162 6.67 -5.04 1.42
CA ALA A 162 5.77 -5.84 0.56
C ALA A 162 4.57 -5.02 0.12
#